data_91e4ac602f7adacc28c198e508b108fd
#
_entry.id   91e4ac602f7adacc28c198e508b108fd
#
_cell.length_a   1.000
_cell.length_b   1.000
_cell.length_c   1.000
_cell.angle_alpha   90.00
_cell.angle_beta   90.00
_cell.angle_gamma   90.00
#
_symmetry.space_group_name_H-M   'P 1'
#
loop_
_entity.id
_entity.type
_entity.pdbx_description
1 polymer ?
#
loop_
_entity_poly.entity_id
_entity_poly.type
_entity_poly.pdbx_seq_one_letter_code
_entity_poly.pdbx_strand_id
1 'polypeptide(L)'
;LNNSLEGKVAIITGSARGIGYGIAYKLAQSGARVVINGTDEKRTKEAATKLGGETKAEVKYYAGDLSIQTNVEEMVEYVIHGWDKIDILINNAGGGVILPFLEQTPETLTTTINRNLWTALWSCYTVLPHMVKARYGRIINIGADSVRNGLWDHAAYNAAKGGVHALTTGLAREFANDDITVNTIAPPAVHCEALEEIKKRDERLVEKYIEIIPKGRAASIEEVADAVWYLSTEGASFITGQVISVNGGSTML
;
A
#
# COMPACT_ATOMS: atom_id res chain seq x y z
N LEU A 1 13.82 20.96 -7.16
CA LEU A 1 13.28 20.07 -6.13
C LEU A 1 14.06 18.76 -6.22
N ASN A 2 14.76 18.38 -5.16
CA ASN A 2 15.43 17.08 -5.10
C ASN A 2 14.37 16.01 -4.80
N ASN A 3 13.92 15.30 -5.84
CA ASN A 3 12.97 14.20 -5.73
C ASN A 3 13.67 12.84 -5.54
N SER A 4 14.93 12.84 -5.15
CA SER A 4 15.70 11.65 -4.82
C SER A 4 15.27 11.10 -3.46
N LEU A 5 15.24 9.78 -3.34
CA LEU A 5 15.05 9.05 -2.10
C LEU A 5 16.37 8.45 -1.57
N GLU A 6 17.48 8.97 -2.04
CA GLU A 6 18.81 8.50 -1.65
C GLU A 6 18.98 8.54 -0.12
N GLY A 7 19.43 7.43 0.43
CA GLY A 7 19.62 7.25 1.86
C GLY A 7 18.32 7.03 2.65
N LYS A 8 17.13 7.09 2.05
CA LYS A 8 15.86 6.75 2.71
C LYS A 8 15.68 5.24 2.82
N VAL A 9 14.99 4.81 3.86
CA VAL A 9 14.62 3.41 4.11
C VAL A 9 13.11 3.27 4.00
N ALA A 10 12.65 2.42 3.09
CA ALA A 10 11.25 2.19 2.79
C ALA A 10 10.82 0.75 3.09
N ILE A 11 9.75 0.58 3.86
CA ILE A 11 9.03 -0.69 4.01
C ILE A 11 7.80 -0.65 3.11
N ILE A 12 7.65 -1.67 2.25
CA ILE A 12 6.46 -1.83 1.42
C ILE A 12 5.79 -3.16 1.77
N THR A 13 4.63 -3.10 2.40
CA THR A 13 3.89 -4.31 2.80
C THR A 13 3.21 -4.94 1.59
N GLY A 14 3.15 -6.28 1.53
CA GLY A 14 2.53 -7.01 0.42
C GLY A 14 3.16 -6.74 -0.95
N SER A 15 4.47 -6.63 -1.02
CA SER A 15 5.22 -6.15 -2.20
C SER A 15 5.96 -7.23 -3.00
N ALA A 16 5.69 -8.51 -2.72
CA ALA A 16 6.28 -9.61 -3.50
C ALA A 16 5.73 -9.73 -4.93
N ARG A 17 4.67 -8.96 -5.28
CA ARG A 17 4.06 -8.90 -6.62
C ARG A 17 3.18 -7.66 -6.79
N GLY A 18 2.65 -7.48 -8.01
CA GLY A 18 1.59 -6.52 -8.33
C GLY A 18 1.95 -5.08 -8.01
N ILE A 19 0.97 -4.32 -7.49
CA ILE A 19 1.11 -2.89 -7.16
C ILE A 19 2.27 -2.66 -6.19
N GLY A 20 2.36 -3.47 -5.12
CA GLY A 20 3.42 -3.35 -4.12
C GLY A 20 4.82 -3.53 -4.71
N TYR A 21 5.01 -4.48 -5.63
CA TYR A 21 6.29 -4.66 -6.32
C TYR A 21 6.64 -3.46 -7.21
N GLY A 22 5.66 -2.94 -7.97
CA GLY A 22 5.89 -1.74 -8.79
C GLY A 22 6.24 -0.50 -7.97
N ILE A 23 5.59 -0.32 -6.81
CA ILE A 23 5.94 0.75 -5.86
C ILE A 23 7.38 0.54 -5.34
N ALA A 24 7.72 -0.67 -4.90
CA ALA A 24 9.06 -0.99 -4.42
C ALA A 24 10.13 -0.74 -5.49
N TYR A 25 9.85 -1.10 -6.74
CA TYR A 25 10.71 -0.84 -7.89
C TYR A 25 10.93 0.67 -8.09
N LYS A 26 9.86 1.47 -8.08
CA LYS A 26 9.95 2.92 -8.26
C LYS A 26 10.74 3.62 -7.15
N LEU A 27 10.51 3.23 -5.88
CA LEU A 27 11.25 3.80 -4.75
C LEU A 27 12.73 3.39 -4.78
N ALA A 28 13.03 2.12 -5.07
CA ALA A 28 14.39 1.62 -5.23
C ALA A 28 15.14 2.33 -6.37
N GLN A 29 14.49 2.52 -7.53
CA GLN A 29 15.03 3.26 -8.68
C GLN A 29 15.34 4.72 -8.34
N SER A 30 14.62 5.28 -7.35
CA SER A 30 14.81 6.65 -6.85
C SER A 30 15.86 6.75 -5.75
N GLY A 31 16.56 5.65 -5.41
CA GLY A 31 17.67 5.61 -4.47
C GLY A 31 17.33 5.13 -3.06
N ALA A 32 16.08 4.72 -2.79
CA ALA A 32 15.72 4.18 -1.48
C ALA A 32 16.28 2.76 -1.26
N ARG A 33 16.67 2.44 -0.03
CA ARG A 33 16.78 1.08 0.46
C ARG A 33 15.39 0.53 0.74
N VAL A 34 15.09 -0.70 0.32
CA VAL A 34 13.73 -1.21 0.29
C VAL A 34 13.61 -2.54 1.01
N VAL A 35 12.52 -2.71 1.77
CA VAL A 35 12.10 -4.00 2.33
C VAL A 35 10.89 -4.50 1.57
N ILE A 36 11.03 -5.69 0.96
CA ILE A 36 9.94 -6.44 0.34
C ILE A 36 9.28 -7.32 1.41
N ASN A 37 7.96 -7.27 1.50
CA ASN A 37 7.19 -8.15 2.36
C ASN A 37 6.18 -8.98 1.54
N GLY A 38 5.96 -10.20 1.97
CA GLY A 38 4.94 -11.12 1.49
C GLY A 38 4.75 -12.29 2.45
N THR A 39 3.73 -13.11 2.26
CA THR A 39 3.46 -14.27 3.13
C THR A 39 4.19 -15.53 2.68
N ASP A 40 4.59 -15.63 1.42
CA ASP A 40 5.33 -16.75 0.85
C ASP A 40 6.83 -16.43 0.83
N GLU A 41 7.60 -17.17 1.61
CA GLU A 41 9.06 -16.98 1.79
C GLU A 41 9.81 -17.02 0.46
N LYS A 42 9.57 -18.05 -0.35
CA LYS A 42 10.27 -18.24 -1.62
C LYS A 42 10.02 -17.09 -2.58
N ARG A 43 8.74 -16.75 -2.80
CA ARG A 43 8.35 -15.65 -3.69
C ARG A 43 8.87 -14.31 -3.21
N THR A 44 8.83 -14.07 -1.90
CA THR A 44 9.28 -12.80 -1.30
C THR A 44 10.78 -12.62 -1.49
N LYS A 45 11.55 -13.68 -1.29
CA LYS A 45 13.00 -13.71 -1.52
C LYS A 45 13.36 -13.51 -2.99
N GLU A 46 12.67 -14.22 -3.89
CA GLU A 46 12.87 -14.08 -5.35
C GLU A 46 12.57 -12.64 -5.81
N ALA A 47 11.47 -12.04 -5.32
CA ALA A 47 11.12 -10.65 -5.62
C ALA A 47 12.19 -9.67 -5.16
N ALA A 48 12.72 -9.82 -3.94
CA ALA A 48 13.80 -8.98 -3.42
C ALA A 48 15.11 -9.13 -4.23
N THR A 49 15.48 -10.36 -4.57
CA THR A 49 16.66 -10.64 -5.39
C THR A 49 16.55 -10.01 -6.77
N LYS A 50 15.39 -10.15 -7.41
CA LYS A 50 15.10 -9.54 -8.71
C LYS A 50 15.18 -8.03 -8.63
N LEU A 51 14.51 -7.43 -7.65
CA LEU A 51 14.50 -5.97 -7.47
C LEU A 51 15.90 -5.40 -7.27
N GLY A 52 16.72 -6.00 -6.41
CA GLY A 52 18.09 -5.58 -6.19
C GLY A 52 18.96 -5.70 -7.45
N GLY A 53 18.76 -6.77 -8.24
CA GLY A 53 19.46 -6.97 -9.52
C GLY A 53 19.11 -5.91 -10.58
N GLU A 54 17.84 -5.52 -10.67
CA GLU A 54 17.35 -4.56 -11.66
C GLU A 54 17.67 -3.11 -11.30
N THR A 55 17.58 -2.74 -10.02
CA THR A 55 17.71 -1.34 -9.58
C THR A 55 19.08 -0.99 -9.00
N LYS A 56 19.88 -2.01 -8.63
CA LYS A 56 21.13 -1.88 -7.87
C LYS A 56 20.95 -1.30 -6.45
N ALA A 57 19.71 -1.18 -6.00
CA ALA A 57 19.40 -0.75 -4.64
C ALA A 57 19.71 -1.86 -3.62
N GLU A 58 19.94 -1.47 -2.38
CA GLU A 58 20.02 -2.39 -1.27
C GLU A 58 18.59 -2.84 -0.89
N VAL A 59 18.31 -4.14 -1.05
CA VAL A 59 16.99 -4.72 -0.82
C VAL A 59 17.07 -5.82 0.23
N LYS A 60 16.20 -5.71 1.24
CA LYS A 60 15.94 -6.78 2.20
C LYS A 60 14.54 -7.37 1.96
N TYR A 61 14.25 -8.51 2.57
CA TYR A 61 12.92 -9.08 2.57
C TYR A 61 12.53 -9.61 3.94
N TYR A 62 11.23 -9.63 4.21
CA TYR A 62 10.63 -10.27 5.36
C TYR A 62 9.39 -11.05 4.92
N ALA A 63 9.34 -12.35 5.25
CA ALA A 63 8.19 -13.20 4.96
C ALA A 63 7.35 -13.38 6.22
N GLY A 64 6.12 -12.89 6.21
CA GLY A 64 5.20 -12.96 7.34
C GLY A 64 3.85 -12.33 7.03
N ASP A 65 2.80 -12.84 7.68
CA ASP A 65 1.45 -12.26 7.63
C ASP A 65 1.37 -11.08 8.61
N LEU A 66 1.30 -9.87 8.07
CA LEU A 66 1.27 -8.63 8.85
C LEU A 66 -0.12 -8.31 9.47
N SER A 67 -1.12 -9.17 9.30
CA SER A 67 -2.33 -9.13 10.13
C SER A 67 -2.06 -9.60 11.57
N ILE A 68 -0.90 -10.21 11.81
CA ILE A 68 -0.42 -10.68 13.11
C ILE A 68 0.62 -9.66 13.63
N GLN A 69 0.32 -9.05 14.77
CA GLN A 69 1.13 -7.98 15.36
C GLN A 69 2.60 -8.37 15.54
N THR A 70 2.88 -9.56 16.07
CA THR A 70 4.25 -10.02 16.33
C THR A 70 5.11 -10.10 15.05
N ASN A 71 4.52 -10.47 13.91
CA ASN A 71 5.23 -10.49 12.64
C ASN A 71 5.62 -9.07 12.19
N VAL A 72 4.79 -8.06 12.50
CA VAL A 72 5.12 -6.66 12.21
C VAL A 72 6.26 -6.18 13.11
N GLU A 73 6.22 -6.51 14.40
CA GLU A 73 7.26 -6.18 15.37
C GLU A 73 8.61 -6.78 14.94
N GLU A 74 8.65 -8.06 14.59
CA GLU A 74 9.84 -8.75 14.09
C GLU A 74 10.38 -8.10 12.79
N MET A 75 9.50 -7.75 11.85
CA MET A 75 9.91 -7.09 10.62
C MET A 75 10.54 -5.72 10.92
N VAL A 76 9.92 -4.92 11.78
CA VAL A 76 10.42 -3.59 12.14
C VAL A 76 11.76 -3.69 12.87
N GLU A 77 11.89 -4.59 13.83
CA GLU A 77 13.15 -4.86 14.52
C GLU A 77 14.26 -5.28 13.54
N TYR A 78 13.95 -6.17 12.61
CA TYR A 78 14.90 -6.60 11.57
C TYR A 78 15.39 -5.42 10.71
N VAL A 79 14.51 -4.47 10.37
CA VAL A 79 14.88 -3.28 9.60
C VAL A 79 15.71 -2.32 10.43
N ILE A 80 15.31 -2.04 11.66
CA ILE A 80 16.04 -1.14 12.58
C ILE A 80 17.43 -1.69 12.89
N HIS A 81 17.56 -2.98 13.17
CA HIS A 81 18.88 -3.59 13.39
C HIS A 81 19.81 -3.49 12.18
N GLY A 82 19.25 -3.51 10.99
CA GLY A 82 20.04 -3.51 9.76
C GLY A 82 20.34 -2.13 9.20
N TRP A 83 19.47 -1.13 9.44
CA TRP A 83 19.56 0.18 8.79
C TRP A 83 19.30 1.38 9.71
N ASP A 84 19.11 1.15 11.02
CA ASP A 84 18.93 2.13 12.10
C ASP A 84 17.70 3.06 11.99
N LYS A 85 16.92 3.00 10.91
CA LYS A 85 15.79 3.90 10.68
C LYS A 85 14.74 3.32 9.75
N ILE A 86 13.56 3.95 9.75
CA ILE A 86 12.49 3.75 8.78
C ILE A 86 11.97 5.14 8.42
N ASP A 87 12.15 5.55 7.17
CA ASP A 87 11.74 6.86 6.67
C ASP A 87 10.37 6.81 5.98
N ILE A 88 10.06 5.70 5.31
CA ILE A 88 8.87 5.55 4.47
C ILE A 88 8.17 4.23 4.81
N LEU A 89 6.85 4.29 5.02
CA LEU A 89 5.99 3.11 5.17
C LEU A 89 4.90 3.14 4.10
N ILE A 90 4.86 2.10 3.26
CA ILE A 90 3.79 1.91 2.29
C ILE A 90 2.91 0.74 2.74
N ASN A 91 1.72 1.05 3.23
CA ASN A 91 0.71 0.07 3.60
C ASN A 91 -0.04 -0.38 2.33
N ASN A 92 0.54 -1.33 1.62
CA ASN A 92 -0.04 -1.90 0.40
C ASN A 92 -0.62 -3.30 0.64
N ALA A 93 -0.18 -4.04 1.65
CA ALA A 93 -0.74 -5.36 1.96
C ALA A 93 -2.26 -5.29 2.04
N GLY A 94 -2.91 -6.19 1.32
CA GLY A 94 -4.36 -6.15 1.21
C GLY A 94 -4.88 -7.21 0.25
N GLY A 95 -6.17 -7.12 0.01
CA GLY A 95 -6.96 -8.06 -0.79
C GLY A 95 -8.11 -8.59 0.03
N GLY A 96 -9.22 -8.80 -0.61
CA GLY A 96 -10.45 -9.27 0.05
C GLY A 96 -11.11 -10.38 -0.73
N VAL A 97 -12.07 -10.98 -0.09
CA VAL A 97 -13.00 -11.87 -0.76
C VAL A 97 -14.11 -10.99 -1.34
N ILE A 98 -14.09 -10.83 -2.66
CA ILE A 98 -15.08 -10.02 -3.39
C ILE A 98 -16.27 -10.93 -3.71
N LEU A 99 -17.37 -10.71 -3.01
CA LEU A 99 -18.63 -11.47 -3.11
C LEU A 99 -19.82 -10.55 -2.79
N PRO A 100 -21.03 -10.83 -3.29
CA PRO A 100 -22.25 -10.23 -2.81
C PRO A 100 -22.33 -10.28 -1.27
N PHE A 101 -22.82 -9.21 -0.63
CA PHE A 101 -22.71 -9.09 0.82
C PHE A 101 -23.40 -10.25 1.58
N LEU A 102 -24.53 -10.74 1.07
CA LEU A 102 -25.26 -11.85 1.69
C LEU A 102 -24.62 -13.23 1.46
N GLU A 103 -23.62 -13.31 0.59
CA GLU A 103 -22.82 -14.52 0.36
C GLU A 103 -21.53 -14.55 1.19
N GLN A 104 -21.22 -13.45 1.90
CA GLN A 104 -20.11 -13.39 2.84
C GLN A 104 -20.39 -14.29 4.05
N THR A 105 -19.33 -14.90 4.58
CA THR A 105 -19.34 -15.64 5.84
C THR A 105 -18.58 -14.86 6.92
N PRO A 106 -18.72 -15.20 8.21
CA PRO A 106 -17.91 -14.60 9.28
C PRO A 106 -16.41 -14.69 8.99
N GLU A 107 -15.95 -15.81 8.40
CA GLU A 107 -14.55 -16.06 8.06
C GLU A 107 -14.06 -15.15 6.93
N THR A 108 -14.88 -14.97 5.88
CA THR A 108 -14.52 -14.08 4.75
C THR A 108 -14.50 -12.62 5.16
N LEU A 109 -15.45 -12.20 6.01
CA LEU A 109 -15.49 -10.86 6.58
C LEU A 109 -14.25 -10.61 7.46
N THR A 110 -13.95 -11.53 8.39
CA THR A 110 -12.78 -11.43 9.27
C THR A 110 -11.48 -11.39 8.45
N THR A 111 -11.35 -12.26 7.46
CA THR A 111 -10.18 -12.30 6.56
C THR A 111 -9.99 -10.97 5.82
N THR A 112 -11.09 -10.39 5.32
CA THR A 112 -11.04 -9.11 4.61
C THR A 112 -10.60 -7.97 5.52
N ILE A 113 -11.13 -7.89 6.74
CA ILE A 113 -10.73 -6.88 7.73
C ILE A 113 -9.26 -7.06 8.13
N ASN A 114 -8.85 -8.29 8.44
CA ASN A 114 -7.49 -8.60 8.87
C ASN A 114 -6.48 -8.19 7.81
N ARG A 115 -6.68 -8.61 6.56
CA ARG A 115 -5.74 -8.35 5.46
C ARG A 115 -5.59 -6.88 5.07
N ASN A 116 -6.63 -6.07 5.29
CA ASN A 116 -6.64 -4.68 4.81
C ASN A 116 -6.48 -3.65 5.92
N LEU A 117 -7.21 -3.83 7.05
CA LEU A 117 -7.23 -2.83 8.11
C LEU A 117 -6.21 -3.15 9.20
N TRP A 118 -6.22 -4.38 9.72
CA TRP A 118 -5.28 -4.74 10.80
C TRP A 118 -3.82 -4.70 10.35
N THR A 119 -3.51 -5.10 9.11
CA THR A 119 -2.14 -4.94 8.57
C THR A 119 -1.66 -3.49 8.59
N ALA A 120 -2.52 -2.54 8.20
CA ALA A 120 -2.18 -1.13 8.20
C ALA A 120 -2.08 -0.57 9.63
N LEU A 121 -3.01 -0.96 10.52
CA LEU A 121 -2.99 -0.54 11.92
C LEU A 121 -1.71 -0.98 12.63
N TRP A 122 -1.37 -2.28 12.56
CA TRP A 122 -0.16 -2.81 13.20
C TRP A 122 1.11 -2.19 12.60
N SER A 123 1.18 -2.04 11.28
CA SER A 123 2.34 -1.43 10.65
C SER A 123 2.53 0.03 11.08
N CYS A 124 1.47 0.84 11.11
CA CYS A 124 1.54 2.22 11.61
C CYS A 124 1.91 2.24 13.10
N TYR A 125 1.26 1.43 13.94
CA TYR A 125 1.49 1.39 15.37
C TYR A 125 2.94 1.08 15.72
N THR A 126 3.55 0.11 15.02
CA THR A 126 4.92 -0.32 15.29
C THR A 126 5.98 0.62 14.69
N VAL A 127 5.71 1.24 13.51
CA VAL A 127 6.68 2.12 12.84
C VAL A 127 6.68 3.54 13.41
N LEU A 128 5.53 4.08 13.79
CA LEU A 128 5.39 5.48 14.24
C LEU A 128 6.34 5.88 15.37
N PRO A 129 6.59 5.07 16.41
CA PRO A 129 7.56 5.45 17.46
C PRO A 129 8.96 5.76 16.93
N HIS A 130 9.40 5.05 15.89
CA HIS A 130 10.69 5.26 15.24
C HIS A 130 10.70 6.55 14.41
N MET A 131 9.61 6.84 13.68
CA MET A 131 9.47 8.07 12.91
C MET A 131 9.38 9.31 13.82
N VAL A 132 8.63 9.23 14.93
CA VAL A 132 8.55 10.32 15.94
C VAL A 132 9.93 10.61 16.53
N LYS A 133 10.67 9.57 16.93
CA LYS A 133 12.04 9.72 17.43
C LYS A 133 12.98 10.38 16.40
N ALA A 134 12.80 10.02 15.13
CA ALA A 134 13.59 10.60 14.04
C ALA A 134 13.11 12.00 13.60
N ARG A 135 11.92 12.42 14.04
CA ARG A 135 11.25 13.64 13.58
C ARG A 135 11.10 13.71 12.06
N TYR A 136 10.78 12.55 11.47
CA TYR A 136 10.59 12.40 10.06
C TYR A 136 9.81 11.12 9.75
N GLY A 137 8.83 11.19 8.83
CA GLY A 137 8.12 10.03 8.33
C GLY A 137 7.24 10.34 7.13
N ARG A 138 7.12 9.38 6.23
CA ARG A 138 6.18 9.40 5.09
C ARG A 138 5.39 8.10 5.10
N ILE A 139 4.12 8.17 5.46
CA ILE A 139 3.21 7.02 5.48
C ILE A 139 2.22 7.16 4.33
N ILE A 140 2.23 6.20 3.42
CA ILE A 140 1.30 6.16 2.29
C ILE A 140 0.51 4.85 2.34
N ASN A 141 -0.80 4.99 2.49
CA ASN A 141 -1.72 3.87 2.49
C ASN A 141 -2.25 3.63 1.07
N ILE A 142 -2.32 2.39 0.62
CA ILE A 142 -3.03 2.03 -0.60
C ILE A 142 -4.48 1.72 -0.22
N GLY A 143 -5.33 2.72 -0.47
CA GLY A 143 -6.77 2.65 -0.29
C GLY A 143 -7.47 1.97 -1.46
N ALA A 144 -8.67 2.44 -1.75
CA ALA A 144 -9.44 2.00 -2.92
C ALA A 144 -10.46 3.08 -3.31
N ASP A 145 -10.60 3.33 -4.59
CA ASP A 145 -11.59 4.26 -5.11
C ASP A 145 -13.03 3.74 -4.88
N SER A 146 -13.19 2.40 -4.82
CA SER A 146 -14.45 1.73 -4.52
C SER A 146 -15.11 2.14 -3.19
N VAL A 147 -14.33 2.65 -2.23
CA VAL A 147 -14.85 3.23 -0.98
C VAL A 147 -15.79 4.41 -1.27
N ARG A 148 -15.56 5.14 -2.36
CA ARG A 148 -16.29 6.36 -2.73
C ARG A 148 -17.38 6.12 -3.76
N ASN A 149 -17.14 5.25 -4.74
CA ASN A 149 -18.10 4.97 -5.81
C ASN A 149 -18.99 3.75 -5.56
N GLY A 150 -18.70 2.96 -4.51
CA GLY A 150 -19.56 1.84 -4.11
C GLY A 150 -19.61 0.70 -5.13
N LEU A 151 -18.46 0.24 -5.63
CA LEU A 151 -18.42 -0.91 -6.55
C LEU A 151 -19.21 -2.11 -6.04
N TRP A 152 -19.81 -2.86 -6.97
CA TRP A 152 -20.55 -4.10 -6.69
C TRP A 152 -19.66 -5.11 -5.96
N ASP A 153 -20.28 -5.84 -5.03
CA ASP A 153 -19.67 -6.92 -4.25
C ASP A 153 -18.52 -6.50 -3.33
N HIS A 154 -18.28 -5.18 -3.20
CA HIS A 154 -17.15 -4.62 -2.44
C HIS A 154 -17.52 -4.16 -1.02
N ALA A 155 -18.75 -4.38 -0.52
CA ALA A 155 -19.17 -3.79 0.76
C ALA A 155 -18.22 -4.10 1.93
N ALA A 156 -17.83 -5.36 2.13
CA ALA A 156 -16.89 -5.76 3.18
C ALA A 156 -15.48 -5.18 2.94
N TYR A 157 -15.00 -5.21 1.70
CA TYR A 157 -13.72 -4.62 1.30
C TYR A 157 -13.72 -3.11 1.50
N ASN A 158 -14.81 -2.43 1.10
CA ASN A 158 -14.96 -0.99 1.29
C ASN A 158 -15.01 -0.59 2.76
N ALA A 159 -15.61 -1.41 3.64
CA ALA A 159 -15.58 -1.18 5.08
C ALA A 159 -14.13 -1.20 5.62
N ALA A 160 -13.32 -2.18 5.20
CA ALA A 160 -11.92 -2.28 5.60
C ALA A 160 -11.08 -1.12 5.03
N LYS A 161 -11.20 -0.82 3.74
CA LYS A 161 -10.46 0.28 3.09
C LYS A 161 -10.96 1.66 3.52
N GLY A 162 -12.24 1.80 3.85
CA GLY A 162 -12.79 3.00 4.48
C GLY A 162 -12.17 3.27 5.86
N GLY A 163 -11.94 2.21 6.64
CA GLY A 163 -11.16 2.29 7.88
C GLY A 163 -9.74 2.81 7.66
N VAL A 164 -9.06 2.37 6.60
CA VAL A 164 -7.72 2.87 6.22
C VAL A 164 -7.77 4.35 5.81
N HIS A 165 -8.81 4.78 5.07
CA HIS A 165 -9.01 6.19 4.75
C HIS A 165 -9.19 7.05 6.01
N ALA A 166 -10.01 6.58 6.97
CA ALA A 166 -10.22 7.27 8.25
C ALA A 166 -8.95 7.30 9.12
N LEU A 167 -8.20 6.19 9.18
CA LEU A 167 -6.92 6.11 9.88
C LEU A 167 -5.94 7.19 9.38
N THR A 168 -5.92 7.45 8.08
CA THR A 168 -5.07 8.46 7.45
C THR A 168 -5.29 9.84 8.05
N THR A 169 -6.52 10.29 8.20
CA THR A 169 -6.82 11.63 8.71
C THR A 169 -6.52 11.77 10.21
N GLY A 170 -6.74 10.70 10.99
CA GLY A 170 -6.40 10.67 12.42
C GLY A 170 -4.90 10.80 12.64
N LEU A 171 -4.11 9.89 12.05
CA LEU A 171 -2.65 9.90 12.21
C LEU A 171 -2.00 11.16 11.64
N ALA A 172 -2.49 11.69 10.51
CA ALA A 172 -1.98 12.92 9.93
C ALA A 172 -2.10 14.10 10.92
N ARG A 173 -3.21 14.18 11.64
CA ARG A 173 -3.44 15.25 12.63
C ARG A 173 -2.59 15.05 13.88
N GLU A 174 -2.46 13.83 14.37
CA GLU A 174 -1.70 13.52 15.58
C GLU A 174 -0.21 13.77 15.42
N PHE A 175 0.36 13.47 14.25
CA PHE A 175 1.82 13.46 14.03
C PHE A 175 2.34 14.57 13.10
N ALA A 176 1.51 15.55 12.74
CA ALA A 176 1.92 16.66 11.86
C ALA A 176 3.10 17.47 12.42
N ASN A 177 3.17 17.63 13.74
CA ASN A 177 4.25 18.39 14.39
C ASN A 177 5.60 17.65 14.46
N ASP A 178 5.61 16.37 14.08
CA ASP A 178 6.81 15.53 14.05
C ASP A 178 7.41 15.37 12.64
N ASP A 179 6.98 16.21 11.68
CA ASP A 179 7.30 16.09 10.25
C ASP A 179 6.93 14.72 9.66
N ILE A 180 5.82 14.17 10.13
CA ILE A 180 5.26 12.92 9.59
C ILE A 180 4.03 13.26 8.74
N THR A 181 4.07 12.88 7.47
CA THR A 181 2.88 12.97 6.61
C THR A 181 2.23 11.59 6.47
N VAL A 182 0.91 11.58 6.49
CA VAL A 182 0.12 10.36 6.30
C VAL A 182 -0.93 10.61 5.23
N ASN A 183 -0.84 9.90 4.11
CA ASN A 183 -1.76 10.05 2.99
C ASN A 183 -2.24 8.69 2.48
N THR A 184 -3.32 8.70 1.72
CA THR A 184 -3.84 7.52 1.02
C THR A 184 -3.85 7.79 -0.48
N ILE A 185 -3.37 6.85 -1.27
CA ILE A 185 -3.63 6.74 -2.69
C ILE A 185 -4.80 5.79 -2.90
N ALA A 186 -5.84 6.23 -3.59
CA ALA A 186 -7.04 5.45 -3.87
C ALA A 186 -7.11 5.11 -5.38
N PRO A 187 -6.60 3.95 -5.81
CA PRO A 187 -6.68 3.49 -7.19
C PRO A 187 -8.05 2.88 -7.51
N PRO A 188 -8.43 2.84 -8.80
CA PRO A 188 -9.56 2.06 -9.31
C PRO A 188 -9.11 0.61 -9.56
N ALA A 189 -9.71 -0.08 -10.55
CA ALA A 189 -9.12 -1.30 -11.10
C ALA A 189 -7.72 -1.01 -11.64
N VAL A 190 -6.73 -1.84 -11.25
CA VAL A 190 -5.34 -1.73 -11.69
C VAL A 190 -4.97 -2.98 -12.47
N HIS A 191 -4.33 -2.81 -13.62
CA HIS A 191 -3.89 -3.91 -14.47
C HIS A 191 -2.74 -4.68 -13.78
N CYS A 192 -3.08 -5.76 -13.11
CA CYS A 192 -2.17 -6.62 -12.36
C CYS A 192 -2.71 -8.06 -12.31
N GLU A 193 -1.91 -9.00 -11.81
CA GLU A 193 -2.29 -10.42 -11.69
C GLU A 193 -3.66 -10.62 -11.01
N ALA A 194 -3.96 -9.85 -9.96
CA ALA A 194 -5.23 -9.98 -9.25
C ALA A 194 -6.44 -9.63 -10.13
N LEU A 195 -6.33 -8.60 -10.98
CA LEU A 195 -7.39 -8.25 -11.94
C LEU A 195 -7.57 -9.34 -12.99
N GLU A 196 -6.46 -9.91 -13.47
CA GLU A 196 -6.49 -11.03 -14.44
C GLU A 196 -7.11 -12.31 -13.81
N GLU A 197 -6.86 -12.56 -12.52
CA GLU A 197 -7.50 -13.67 -11.80
C GLU A 197 -9.03 -13.46 -11.70
N ILE A 198 -9.49 -12.24 -11.42
CA ILE A 198 -10.91 -11.88 -11.40
C ILE A 198 -11.49 -12.05 -12.83
N LYS A 199 -10.80 -11.55 -13.85
CA LYS A 199 -11.23 -11.62 -15.24
C LYS A 199 -11.43 -13.06 -15.71
N LYS A 200 -10.54 -13.97 -15.34
CA LYS A 200 -10.67 -15.41 -15.65
C LYS A 200 -11.90 -16.05 -15.01
N ARG A 201 -12.32 -15.56 -13.84
CA ARG A 201 -13.49 -16.04 -13.12
C ARG A 201 -14.78 -15.39 -13.60
N ASP A 202 -14.76 -14.09 -13.83
CA ASP A 202 -15.89 -13.28 -14.25
C ASP A 202 -15.42 -12.06 -15.05
N GLU A 203 -15.41 -12.19 -16.37
CA GLU A 203 -14.99 -11.12 -17.28
C GLU A 203 -15.97 -9.94 -17.25
N ARG A 204 -17.28 -10.20 -17.12
CA ARG A 204 -18.31 -9.16 -17.07
C ARG A 204 -18.17 -8.26 -15.84
N LEU A 205 -17.70 -8.83 -14.73
CA LEU A 205 -17.44 -8.06 -13.52
C LEU A 205 -16.29 -7.05 -13.74
N VAL A 206 -15.24 -7.51 -14.43
CA VAL A 206 -14.10 -6.60 -14.76
C VAL A 206 -14.54 -5.52 -15.77
N GLU A 207 -15.37 -5.85 -16.75
CA GLU A 207 -15.94 -4.86 -17.67
C GLU A 207 -16.69 -3.77 -16.90
N LYS A 208 -17.56 -4.12 -15.94
CA LYS A 208 -18.24 -3.15 -15.06
C LYS A 208 -17.28 -2.27 -14.27
N TYR A 209 -16.14 -2.81 -13.81
CA TYR A 209 -15.14 -2.02 -13.11
C TYR A 209 -14.45 -1.00 -14.02
N ILE A 210 -14.32 -1.31 -15.30
CA ILE A 210 -13.70 -0.43 -16.29
C ILE A 210 -14.69 0.60 -16.82
N GLU A 211 -15.96 0.23 -17.04
CA GLU A 211 -17.02 1.12 -17.56
C GLU A 211 -17.20 2.40 -16.73
N ILE A 212 -17.01 2.32 -15.40
CA ILE A 212 -17.11 3.51 -14.53
C ILE A 212 -15.89 4.42 -14.59
N ILE A 213 -14.83 4.03 -15.30
CA ILE A 213 -13.59 4.82 -15.43
C ILE A 213 -13.67 5.62 -16.74
N PRO A 214 -13.81 6.97 -16.71
CA PRO A 214 -13.91 7.79 -17.91
C PRO A 214 -12.74 7.64 -18.90
N LYS A 215 -11.54 7.29 -18.41
CA LYS A 215 -10.40 6.95 -19.28
C LYS A 215 -10.54 5.62 -20.04
N GLY A 216 -11.60 4.84 -19.79
CA GLY A 216 -11.93 3.61 -20.51
C GLY A 216 -10.96 2.44 -20.32
N ARG A 217 -10.14 2.46 -19.28
CA ARG A 217 -9.18 1.39 -18.97
C ARG A 217 -8.85 1.34 -17.48
N ALA A 218 -8.34 0.20 -17.03
CA ALA A 218 -7.69 0.08 -15.73
C ALA A 218 -6.44 0.99 -15.66
N ALA A 219 -6.06 1.41 -14.46
CA ALA A 219 -4.78 2.09 -14.23
C ALA A 219 -3.63 1.13 -14.43
N SER A 220 -2.46 1.62 -14.83
CA SER A 220 -1.24 0.83 -14.77
C SER A 220 -0.64 0.84 -13.36
N ILE A 221 0.23 -0.14 -13.07
CA ILE A 221 0.97 -0.17 -11.81
C ILE A 221 1.84 1.09 -11.66
N GLU A 222 2.45 1.54 -12.75
CA GLU A 222 3.34 2.70 -12.79
C GLU A 222 2.57 3.99 -12.44
N GLU A 223 1.34 4.17 -12.93
CA GLU A 223 0.52 5.34 -12.61
C GLU A 223 0.24 5.45 -11.11
N VAL A 224 0.04 4.32 -10.43
CA VAL A 224 -0.11 4.27 -8.96
C VAL A 224 1.24 4.50 -8.26
N ALA A 225 2.29 3.85 -8.72
CA ALA A 225 3.63 3.94 -8.14
C ALA A 225 4.22 5.36 -8.24
N ASP A 226 3.95 6.09 -9.32
CA ASP A 226 4.39 7.47 -9.50
C ASP A 226 3.76 8.42 -8.47
N ALA A 227 2.48 8.25 -8.16
CA ALA A 227 1.79 9.03 -7.14
C ALA A 227 2.33 8.72 -5.73
N VAL A 228 2.58 7.44 -5.43
CA VAL A 228 3.18 7.01 -4.16
C VAL A 228 4.60 7.56 -4.03
N TRP A 229 5.40 7.47 -5.08
CA TRP A 229 6.74 8.03 -5.10
C TRP A 229 6.74 9.52 -4.81
N TYR A 230 5.88 10.31 -5.46
CA TYR A 230 5.80 11.74 -5.21
C TYR A 230 5.47 12.05 -3.75
N LEU A 231 4.49 11.36 -3.15
CA LEU A 231 4.13 11.53 -1.74
C LEU A 231 5.25 11.08 -0.77
N SER A 232 6.19 10.27 -1.23
CA SER A 232 7.36 9.83 -0.45
C SER A 232 8.49 10.85 -0.46
N THR A 233 8.43 11.89 -1.33
CA THR A 233 9.50 12.90 -1.49
C THR A 233 9.32 14.11 -0.58
N GLU A 234 10.37 14.90 -0.42
CA GLU A 234 10.32 16.19 0.30
C GLU A 234 9.38 17.20 -0.40
N GLY A 235 9.18 17.07 -1.70
CA GLY A 235 8.25 17.92 -2.47
C GLY A 235 6.80 17.81 -2.03
N ALA A 236 6.44 16.73 -1.33
CA ALA A 236 5.11 16.48 -0.79
C ALA A 236 5.00 16.75 0.72
N SER A 237 5.99 17.36 1.37
CA SER A 237 6.05 17.55 2.82
C SER A 237 4.86 18.33 3.41
N PHE A 238 4.15 19.11 2.60
CA PHE A 238 2.96 19.85 3.03
C PHE A 238 1.63 19.16 2.68
N ILE A 239 1.69 17.94 2.10
CA ILE A 239 0.52 17.13 1.78
C ILE A 239 0.38 16.07 2.88
N THR A 240 -0.66 16.21 3.71
CA THR A 240 -0.96 15.24 4.77
C THR A 240 -2.46 15.15 5.01
N GLY A 241 -2.94 13.99 5.47
CA GLY A 241 -4.35 13.71 5.74
C GLY A 241 -5.22 13.55 4.49
N GLN A 242 -4.63 13.43 3.30
CA GLN A 242 -5.36 13.39 2.06
C GLN A 242 -5.62 11.96 1.57
N VAL A 243 -6.80 11.77 0.97
CA VAL A 243 -7.11 10.59 0.17
C VAL A 243 -7.14 11.02 -1.30
N ILE A 244 -6.05 10.75 -1.99
CA ILE A 244 -5.82 11.19 -3.37
C ILE A 244 -6.22 10.09 -4.34
N SER A 245 -7.19 10.37 -5.20
CA SER A 245 -7.63 9.44 -6.24
C SER A 245 -6.66 9.44 -7.42
N VAL A 246 -6.17 8.25 -7.78
CA VAL A 246 -5.43 7.98 -9.02
C VAL A 246 -6.31 7.02 -9.82
N ASN A 247 -7.45 7.53 -10.35
CA ASN A 247 -8.60 6.70 -10.71
C ASN A 247 -9.15 6.93 -12.12
N GLY A 248 -8.46 7.73 -12.95
CA GLY A 248 -8.91 8.00 -14.33
C GLY A 248 -10.28 8.71 -14.43
N GLY A 249 -10.70 9.37 -13.33
CA GLY A 249 -11.96 10.12 -13.25
C GLY A 249 -13.17 9.30 -12.76
N SER A 250 -12.99 8.07 -12.26
CA SER A 250 -14.12 7.23 -11.81
C SER A 250 -14.86 7.82 -10.61
N THR A 251 -14.18 8.63 -9.80
CA THR A 251 -14.78 9.43 -8.73
C THR A 251 -14.15 10.81 -8.74
N MET A 252 -14.96 11.84 -8.73
CA MET A 252 -14.55 13.25 -8.69
C MET A 252 -15.12 13.88 -7.43
N LEU A 253 -14.26 14.24 -6.47
CA LEU A 253 -14.60 14.84 -5.18
C LEU A 253 -13.84 16.13 -4.98
#